data_cc1559b33e85fe84bb98334ff5bc56ff
#
_entry.id   cc1559b33e85fe84bb98334ff5bc56ff
#
_cell.length_a   1.000
_cell.length_b   1.000
_cell.length_c   1.000
_cell.angle_alpha   90.00
_cell.angle_beta   90.00
_cell.angle_gamma   90.00
#
_symmetry.space_group_name_H-M   'P 1'
#
loop_
_entity.id
_entity.type
_entity.pdbx_description
1 polymer ?
#
loop_
_entity_poly.entity_id
_entity_poly.type
_entity_poly.pdbx_seq_one_letter_code
_entity_poly.pdbx_strand_id
1 'polypeptide(L)'
;MNITAEEAKQIMDSEEGYIILDARTQEEYDEGHIPGAIVISHEEITEKAEEVLTDKDQLILVYCRSGRRSKIAAEALLELGYTNIKEFGGIIDWPYEVE
;
A
#
# COMPACT_ATOMS: atom_id res chain seq x y z
N MET A 1 7.80 6.16 -4.95
CA MET A 1 7.37 7.54 -5.29
C MET A 1 6.20 7.95 -4.40
N ASN A 2 6.22 9.17 -3.95
CA ASN A 2 5.22 9.69 -3.01
C ASN A 2 4.13 10.44 -3.77
N ILE A 3 2.87 10.05 -3.55
CA ILE A 3 1.71 10.73 -4.16
C ILE A 3 0.71 11.11 -3.07
N THR A 4 -0.26 11.94 -3.41
CA THR A 4 -1.30 12.35 -2.46
C THR A 4 -2.44 11.33 -2.40
N ALA A 5 -3.27 11.43 -1.37
CA ALA A 5 -4.48 10.60 -1.26
C ALA A 5 -5.40 10.82 -2.45
N GLU A 6 -5.51 12.07 -2.91
CA GLU A 6 -6.34 12.41 -4.07
C GLU A 6 -5.83 11.77 -5.35
N GLU A 7 -4.51 11.78 -5.55
CA GLU A 7 -3.89 11.13 -6.71
C GLU A 7 -4.10 9.61 -6.66
N ALA A 8 -3.96 9.02 -5.48
CA ALA A 8 -4.20 7.60 -5.30
C ALA A 8 -5.66 7.26 -5.63
N LYS A 9 -6.61 8.08 -5.15
CA LYS A 9 -8.02 7.87 -5.43
C LYS A 9 -8.34 7.96 -6.92
N GLN A 10 -7.71 8.89 -7.63
CA GLN A 10 -7.88 9.02 -9.09
C GLN A 10 -7.41 7.76 -9.81
N ILE A 11 -6.29 7.18 -9.37
CA ILE A 11 -5.78 5.93 -9.94
C ILE A 11 -6.78 4.81 -9.68
N MET A 12 -7.28 4.71 -8.45
CA MET A 12 -8.26 3.67 -8.09
C MET A 12 -9.54 3.76 -8.89
N ASP A 13 -9.96 4.98 -9.23
CA ASP A 13 -11.21 5.20 -9.98
C ASP A 13 -11.05 5.02 -11.48
N SER A 14 -9.86 5.21 -12.02
CA SER A 14 -9.64 5.25 -13.47
C SER A 14 -8.80 4.12 -14.03
N GLU A 15 -8.09 3.36 -13.21
CA GLU A 15 -7.19 2.29 -13.67
C GLU A 15 -7.60 0.95 -13.10
N GLU A 16 -7.09 -0.12 -13.71
CA GLU A 16 -7.29 -1.48 -13.27
C GLU A 16 -5.92 -2.15 -13.07
N GLY A 17 -5.90 -3.30 -12.41
CA GLY A 17 -4.69 -4.08 -12.25
C GLY A 17 -3.72 -3.58 -11.19
N TYR A 18 -4.12 -2.61 -10.38
CA TYR A 18 -3.32 -2.15 -9.25
C TYR A 18 -3.60 -2.99 -8.01
N ILE A 19 -2.68 -2.94 -7.06
CA ILE A 19 -2.87 -3.52 -5.73
C ILE A 19 -2.79 -2.40 -4.71
N ILE A 20 -3.67 -2.43 -3.71
CA ILE A 20 -3.61 -1.52 -2.57
C ILE A 20 -3.02 -2.31 -1.41
N LEU A 21 -1.89 -1.85 -0.89
CA LEU A 21 -1.17 -2.51 0.18
C LEU A 21 -1.21 -1.71 1.46
N ASP A 22 -1.79 -2.29 2.50
CA ASP A 22 -1.80 -1.74 3.85
C ASP A 22 -0.56 -2.26 4.58
N ALA A 23 0.33 -1.36 4.96
CA ALA A 23 1.59 -1.71 5.62
C ALA A 23 1.49 -1.70 7.15
N ARG A 24 0.27 -1.65 7.68
CA ARG A 24 0.01 -1.67 9.12
C ARG A 24 -0.05 -3.12 9.62
N THR A 25 -0.42 -3.29 10.88
CA THR A 25 -0.61 -4.62 11.45
C THR A 25 -1.96 -5.20 11.04
N GLN A 26 -2.11 -6.51 11.18
CA GLN A 26 -3.37 -7.18 10.91
C GLN A 26 -4.50 -6.62 11.79
N GLU A 27 -4.19 -6.31 13.05
CA GLU A 27 -5.18 -5.75 13.98
C GLU A 27 -5.70 -4.39 13.52
N GLU A 28 -4.80 -3.53 13.05
CA GLU A 28 -5.20 -2.23 12.53
C GLU A 28 -6.05 -2.38 11.26
N TYR A 29 -5.67 -3.30 10.38
CA TYR A 29 -6.42 -3.62 9.17
C TYR A 29 -7.85 -4.07 9.51
N ASP A 30 -7.99 -4.93 10.52
CA ASP A 30 -9.29 -5.45 10.94
C ASP A 30 -10.20 -4.37 11.52
N GLU A 31 -9.62 -3.32 12.10
CA GLU A 31 -10.38 -2.19 12.65
C GLU A 31 -10.94 -1.26 11.57
N GLY A 32 -10.39 -1.31 10.37
CA GLY A 32 -10.82 -0.51 9.23
C GLY A 32 -9.68 -0.34 8.25
N HIS A 33 -9.98 -0.47 6.97
CA HIS A 33 -8.98 -0.37 5.91
C HIS A 33 -9.60 0.18 4.64
N ILE A 34 -8.76 0.62 3.72
CA ILE A 34 -9.23 1.10 2.41
C ILE A 34 -9.82 -0.07 1.64
N PRO A 35 -11.01 0.09 1.04
CA PRO A 35 -11.67 -1.01 0.34
C PRO A 35 -10.77 -1.66 -0.71
N GLY A 36 -10.69 -2.99 -0.67
CA GLY A 36 -9.87 -3.76 -1.59
C GLY A 36 -8.41 -3.92 -1.19
N ALA A 37 -7.98 -3.31 -0.08
CA ALA A 37 -6.59 -3.42 0.36
C ALA A 37 -6.28 -4.81 0.90
N ILE A 38 -5.04 -5.23 0.68
CA ILE A 38 -4.47 -6.39 1.36
C ILE A 38 -3.49 -5.89 2.41
N VAL A 39 -3.19 -6.69 3.42
CA VAL A 39 -2.27 -6.28 4.48
C VAL A 39 -1.02 -7.13 4.51
N ILE A 40 0.14 -6.44 4.54
CA ILE A 40 1.42 -7.04 4.88
C ILE A 40 2.10 -5.99 5.75
N SER A 41 2.31 -6.29 7.03
CA SER A 41 2.99 -5.37 7.94
C SER A 41 4.35 -4.97 7.35
N HIS A 42 4.73 -3.71 7.52
CA HIS A 42 6.01 -3.20 7.00
C HIS A 42 7.21 -4.03 7.47
N GLU A 43 7.10 -4.68 8.62
CA GLU A 43 8.17 -5.53 9.15
C GLU A 43 8.26 -6.90 8.44
N GLU A 44 7.20 -7.29 7.75
CA GLU A 44 7.10 -8.60 7.09
C GLU A 44 7.24 -8.54 5.57
N ILE A 45 7.45 -7.37 5.01
CA ILE A 45 7.52 -7.19 3.55
C ILE A 45 8.59 -8.09 2.92
N THR A 46 9.79 -8.07 3.48
CA THR A 46 10.92 -8.84 2.92
C THR A 46 10.62 -10.33 2.89
N GLU A 47 9.89 -10.83 3.87
CA GLU A 47 9.60 -12.28 3.97
C GLU A 47 8.38 -12.71 3.16
N LYS A 48 7.37 -11.85 3.05
CA LYS A 48 6.05 -12.25 2.53
C LYS A 48 5.68 -11.67 1.18
N ALA A 49 6.29 -10.55 0.78
CA ALA A 49 5.84 -9.84 -0.42
C ALA A 49 5.87 -10.71 -1.68
N GLU A 50 6.96 -11.44 -1.89
CA GLU A 50 7.12 -12.21 -3.12
C GLU A 50 6.14 -13.37 -3.24
N GLU A 51 5.60 -13.86 -2.13
CA GLU A 51 4.59 -14.91 -2.14
C GLU A 51 3.20 -14.37 -2.51
N VAL A 52 2.92 -13.12 -2.14
CA VAL A 52 1.61 -12.48 -2.31
C VAL A 52 1.56 -11.60 -3.54
N LEU A 53 2.62 -10.83 -3.76
CA LEU A 53 2.74 -9.87 -4.87
C LEU A 53 3.65 -10.47 -5.92
N THR A 54 3.08 -11.31 -6.76
CA THR A 54 3.85 -12.13 -7.70
C THR A 54 4.31 -11.41 -8.97
N ASP A 55 3.69 -10.27 -9.30
CA ASP A 55 4.07 -9.47 -10.47
C ASP A 55 4.85 -8.24 -10.00
N LYS A 56 6.14 -8.24 -10.23
CA LYS A 56 7.03 -7.16 -9.76
C LYS A 56 6.88 -5.85 -10.52
N ASP A 57 6.19 -5.86 -11.64
CA ASP A 57 5.94 -4.65 -12.43
C ASP A 57 4.53 -4.10 -12.24
N GLN A 58 3.71 -4.77 -11.46
CA GLN A 58 2.36 -4.34 -11.15
C GLN A 58 2.40 -3.07 -10.29
N LEU A 59 1.46 -2.16 -10.54
CA LEU A 59 1.34 -0.96 -9.70
C LEU A 59 0.88 -1.33 -8.30
N ILE A 60 1.63 -0.91 -7.30
CA ILE A 60 1.31 -1.13 -5.89
C ILE A 60 1.17 0.22 -5.21
N LEU A 61 -0.02 0.46 -4.66
CA LEU A 61 -0.35 1.68 -3.92
C LEU A 61 -0.24 1.35 -2.43
N VAL A 62 0.73 1.95 -1.74
CA VAL A 62 1.08 1.59 -0.37
C VAL A 62 0.67 2.68 0.61
N TYR A 63 0.05 2.30 1.71
CA TYR A 63 -0.28 3.23 2.79
C TYR A 63 -0.08 2.58 4.16
N CYS A 64 -0.10 3.41 5.19
CA CYS A 64 -0.11 2.94 6.57
C CYS A 64 -1.03 3.83 7.41
N ARG A 65 -0.72 4.08 8.67
CA ARG A 65 -1.55 4.96 9.50
C ARG A 65 -1.25 6.43 9.24
N SER A 66 0.02 6.82 9.27
CA SER A 66 0.45 8.22 9.15
C SER A 66 1.53 8.49 8.11
N GLY A 67 2.03 7.46 7.44
CA GLY A 67 3.00 7.59 6.35
C GLY A 67 4.41 7.08 6.64
N ARG A 68 4.80 6.87 7.89
CA ARG A 68 6.16 6.41 8.22
C ARG A 68 6.41 4.97 7.80
N ARG A 69 5.50 4.08 8.18
CA ARG A 69 5.64 2.65 7.87
C ARG A 69 5.48 2.36 6.38
N SER A 70 4.65 3.12 5.69
CA SER A 70 4.45 2.94 4.26
C SER A 70 5.70 3.29 3.46
N LYS A 71 6.48 4.27 3.92
CA LYS A 71 7.76 4.59 3.30
C LYS A 71 8.77 3.47 3.48
N ILE A 72 8.81 2.88 4.67
CA ILE A 72 9.68 1.73 4.96
C ILE A 72 9.29 0.55 4.08
N ALA A 73 7.99 0.27 3.97
CA ALA A 73 7.47 -0.80 3.14
C ALA A 73 7.80 -0.58 1.66
N ALA A 74 7.62 0.64 1.17
CA ALA A 74 7.93 0.98 -0.22
C ALA A 74 9.41 0.77 -0.54
N GLU A 75 10.30 1.18 0.36
CA GLU A 75 11.74 0.98 0.19
C GLU A 75 12.10 -0.51 0.17
N ALA A 76 11.49 -1.30 1.05
CA ALA A 76 11.71 -2.75 1.08
C ALA A 76 11.25 -3.41 -0.22
N LEU A 77 10.12 -2.99 -0.75
CA LEU A 77 9.62 -3.50 -2.04
C LEU A 77 10.57 -3.16 -3.17
N LEU A 78 11.08 -1.93 -3.22
CA LEU A 78 12.03 -1.52 -4.24
C LEU A 78 13.31 -2.37 -4.17
N GLU A 79 13.78 -2.66 -2.97
CA GLU A 79 14.95 -3.51 -2.77
C GLU A 79 14.72 -4.94 -3.25
N LEU A 80 13.48 -5.43 -3.18
CA LEU A 80 13.11 -6.75 -3.69
C LEU A 80 12.94 -6.79 -5.21
N GLY A 81 13.03 -5.63 -5.88
CA GLY A 81 12.93 -5.56 -7.33
C GLY A 81 11.56 -5.16 -7.87
N TYR A 82 10.65 -4.73 -7.01
CA TYR A 82 9.37 -4.19 -7.49
C TYR A 82 9.61 -2.83 -8.12
N THR A 83 9.03 -2.60 -9.29
CA THR A 83 9.37 -1.44 -10.14
C THR A 83 8.35 -0.33 -10.14
N ASN A 84 7.13 -0.56 -9.64
CA ASN A 84 6.04 0.39 -9.81
C ASN A 84 5.30 0.61 -8.49
N ILE A 85 5.98 1.31 -7.58
CA ILE A 85 5.50 1.56 -6.22
C ILE A 85 5.13 3.03 -6.06
N LYS A 86 3.93 3.28 -5.53
CA LYS A 86 3.48 4.62 -5.16
C LYS A 86 2.97 4.59 -3.73
N GLU A 87 3.52 5.44 -2.89
CA GLU A 87 3.20 5.54 -1.48
C GLU A 87 2.36 6.80 -1.27
N PHE A 88 1.22 6.69 -0.57
CA PHE A 88 0.29 7.82 -0.46
C PHE A 88 -0.05 8.21 0.98
N GLY A 89 0.85 7.92 1.92
CA GLY A 89 0.72 8.43 3.28
C GLY A 89 -0.08 7.52 4.19
N GLY A 90 -1.04 8.10 4.89
CA GLY A 90 -1.74 7.36 5.94
C GLY A 90 -3.24 7.46 5.88
N ILE A 91 -3.87 6.43 6.43
CA ILE A 91 -5.34 6.34 6.49
C ILE A 91 -5.95 7.48 7.32
N ILE A 92 -5.20 8.07 8.26
CA ILE A 92 -5.71 9.20 9.04
C ILE A 92 -5.99 10.44 8.19
N ASP A 93 -5.34 10.54 7.03
CA ASP A 93 -5.55 11.63 6.09
C ASP A 93 -6.37 11.21 4.87
N TRP A 94 -6.90 10.01 4.88
CA TRP A 94 -7.71 9.46 3.79
C TRP A 94 -9.15 9.97 3.93
N PRO A 95 -9.61 10.85 3.03
CA PRO A 95 -10.95 11.45 3.16
C PRO A 95 -12.07 10.64 2.50
N TYR A 96 -11.74 9.46 2.03
CA TYR A 96 -12.67 8.63 1.28
C TYR A 96 -13.13 7.44 2.10
N GLU A 97 -13.83 6.52 1.45
CA GLU A 97 -14.44 5.36 2.09
C GLU A 97 -13.41 4.40 2.71
N VAL A 98 -13.76 3.83 3.86
CA VAL A 98 -13.06 2.71 4.49
C VAL A 98 -14.07 1.62 4.83
N GLU A 99 -13.60 0.39 4.90
CA GLU A 99 -14.45 -0.72 5.30
C GLU A 99 -13.90 -1.51 6.48
#